data_ecf4a1f55d368306cec830a83f39e1fe
#
_entry.id   ecf4a1f55d368306cec830a83f39e1fe
#
_cell.length_a   1.000
_cell.length_b   1.000
_cell.length_c   1.000
_cell.angle_alpha   90.00
_cell.angle_beta   90.00
_cell.angle_gamma   90.00
#
_symmetry.space_group_name_H-M   'P 1'
#
loop_
_entity.id
_entity.type
_entity.pdbx_description
1 polymer ?
#
loop_
_entity_poly.entity_id
_entity_poly.type
_entity_poly.pdbx_seq_one_letter_code
_entity_poly.pdbx_strand_id
1 'polypeptide(L)'
;SLEAPRRMSAPLARVMREGEESIVPAAELVAGDVVFLGDGDMVPADMRLIDTANLKIEEASLTGESVPAEKEADDLLPESCLLGDRTNMAYSSSIVTYGRAAGVVVGTGMDTEVGRIAGMLDGQDGTDTPLKRKLAAVGKTLTAAGLIVCVLIFAIGALYHRPLIP
;
A
#
# COMPACT_ATOMS: atom_id res chain seq x y z
N SER A 1 22.84 17.84 -17.59
CA SER A 1 21.39 17.66 -17.89
C SER A 1 20.79 16.87 -16.75
N LEU A 2 20.20 17.56 -15.80
CA LEU A 2 19.41 16.95 -14.74
C LEU A 2 18.05 16.61 -15.36
N GLU A 3 17.79 15.35 -15.59
CA GLU A 3 16.44 14.86 -15.88
C GLU A 3 15.56 15.24 -14.71
N ALA A 4 14.63 16.16 -14.96
CA ALA A 4 13.56 16.46 -14.02
C ALA A 4 12.83 15.15 -13.69
N PRO A 5 12.53 14.84 -12.42
CA PRO A 5 11.76 13.68 -12.08
C PRO A 5 10.44 13.79 -12.85
N ARG A 6 10.12 12.77 -13.65
CA ARG A 6 8.80 12.65 -14.28
C ARG A 6 7.81 12.77 -13.13
N ARG A 7 7.11 13.88 -13.05
CA ARG A 7 5.92 13.99 -12.22
C ARG A 7 5.02 12.88 -12.76
N MET A 8 4.90 11.80 -12.03
CA MET A 8 3.86 10.81 -12.27
C MET A 8 2.57 11.63 -12.20
N SER A 9 1.97 11.85 -13.38
CA SER A 9 0.72 12.58 -13.45
C SER A 9 -0.26 11.80 -12.58
N ALA A 10 -0.85 12.47 -11.61
CA ALA A 10 -1.84 11.81 -10.76
C ALA A 10 -2.91 11.19 -11.69
N PRO A 11 -3.33 9.95 -11.44
CA PRO A 11 -4.34 9.32 -12.29
C PRO A 11 -5.59 10.19 -12.31
N LEU A 12 -6.16 10.37 -13.50
CA LEU A 12 -7.37 11.16 -13.72
C LEU A 12 -8.57 10.21 -13.79
N ALA A 13 -9.71 10.67 -13.32
CA ALA A 13 -10.97 9.95 -13.38
C ALA A 13 -12.04 10.78 -14.08
N ARG A 14 -12.82 10.15 -14.95
CA ARG A 14 -14.03 10.74 -15.56
C ARG A 14 -15.20 10.51 -14.63
N VAL A 15 -15.83 11.56 -14.16
CA VAL A 15 -16.91 11.50 -13.17
C VAL A 15 -18.15 12.22 -13.67
N MET A 16 -19.31 11.78 -13.22
CA MET A 16 -20.58 12.48 -13.37
C MET A 16 -20.87 13.20 -12.06
N ARG A 17 -20.88 14.53 -12.09
CA ARG A 17 -21.27 15.37 -10.94
C ARG A 17 -22.31 16.39 -11.41
N GLU A 18 -23.37 16.55 -10.66
CA GLU A 18 -24.44 17.53 -10.97
C GLU A 18 -25.05 17.38 -12.39
N GLY A 19 -24.99 16.16 -12.96
CA GLY A 19 -25.50 15.86 -14.30
C GLY A 19 -24.53 16.22 -15.43
N GLU A 20 -23.30 16.63 -15.12
CA GLU A 20 -22.26 16.93 -16.10
C GLU A 20 -21.07 15.99 -15.94
N GLU A 21 -20.51 15.54 -17.08
CA GLU A 21 -19.27 14.76 -17.10
C GLU A 21 -18.07 15.69 -16.95
N SER A 22 -17.18 15.38 -16.02
CA SER A 22 -15.95 16.13 -15.77
C SER A 22 -14.77 15.20 -15.50
N ILE A 23 -13.57 15.72 -15.65
CA ILE A 23 -12.32 14.99 -15.36
C ILE A 23 -11.72 15.58 -14.10
N VAL A 24 -11.51 14.73 -13.10
CA VAL A 24 -10.94 15.10 -11.81
C VAL A 24 -9.71 14.23 -11.47
N PRO A 25 -8.77 14.74 -10.67
CA PRO A 25 -7.73 13.87 -10.09
C PRO A 25 -8.36 12.75 -9.27
N ALA A 26 -7.85 11.51 -9.39
CA ALA A 26 -8.36 10.37 -8.62
C ALA A 26 -8.30 10.60 -7.09
N ALA A 27 -7.37 11.44 -6.63
CA ALA A 27 -7.26 11.82 -5.23
C ALA A 27 -8.44 12.67 -4.72
N GLU A 28 -9.23 13.26 -5.61
CA GLU A 28 -10.41 14.08 -5.28
C GLU A 28 -11.73 13.28 -5.34
N LEU A 29 -11.64 11.98 -5.62
CA LEU A 29 -12.80 11.10 -5.61
C LEU A 29 -13.31 10.90 -4.18
N VAL A 30 -14.63 10.88 -4.07
CA VAL A 30 -15.33 10.59 -2.82
C VAL A 30 -16.34 9.45 -3.01
N ALA A 31 -16.66 8.77 -1.94
CA ALA A 31 -17.72 7.76 -1.98
C ALA A 31 -19.04 8.39 -2.44
N GLY A 32 -19.70 7.75 -3.40
CA GLY A 32 -20.90 8.24 -4.06
C GLY A 32 -20.67 8.89 -5.42
N ASP A 33 -19.43 9.21 -5.80
CA ASP A 33 -19.13 9.67 -7.18
C ASP A 33 -19.44 8.56 -8.19
N VAL A 34 -20.01 8.92 -9.32
CA VAL A 34 -20.19 8.03 -10.48
C VAL A 34 -19.00 8.21 -11.40
N VAL A 35 -18.23 7.14 -11.60
CA VAL A 35 -17.02 7.12 -12.42
C VAL A 35 -17.25 6.29 -13.68
N PHE A 36 -16.77 6.80 -14.83
CA PHE A 36 -16.76 6.08 -16.09
C PHE A 36 -15.39 5.45 -16.34
N LEU A 37 -15.41 4.20 -16.76
CA LEU A 37 -14.23 3.42 -17.15
C LEU A 37 -14.29 3.05 -18.61
N GLY A 38 -13.17 3.08 -19.29
CA GLY A 38 -12.98 2.61 -20.65
C GLY A 38 -11.74 1.77 -20.79
N ASP A 39 -11.58 1.20 -21.98
CA ASP A 39 -10.43 0.37 -22.34
C ASP A 39 -9.09 1.08 -22.08
N GLY A 40 -8.20 0.44 -21.34
CA GLY A 40 -6.90 0.98 -20.94
C GLY A 40 -6.93 1.86 -19.68
N ASP A 41 -8.10 2.18 -19.12
CA ASP A 41 -8.18 2.98 -17.91
C ASP A 41 -7.74 2.18 -16.67
N MET A 42 -7.05 2.85 -15.77
CA MET A 42 -6.80 2.33 -14.42
C MET A 42 -7.99 2.67 -13.53
N VAL A 43 -8.49 1.68 -12.81
CA VAL A 43 -9.59 1.85 -11.84
C VAL A 43 -9.10 2.73 -10.69
N PRO A 44 -9.69 3.94 -10.49
CA PRO A 44 -9.13 4.94 -9.58
C PRO A 44 -9.49 4.73 -8.11
N ALA A 45 -10.54 3.97 -7.83
CA ALA A 45 -11.08 3.71 -6.50
C ALA A 45 -11.88 2.40 -6.51
N ASP A 46 -12.22 1.86 -5.35
CA ASP A 46 -13.14 0.73 -5.30
C ASP A 46 -14.54 1.20 -5.63
N MET A 47 -15.19 0.51 -6.58
CA MET A 47 -16.50 0.91 -7.05
C MET A 47 -17.44 -0.26 -7.28
N ARG A 48 -18.73 -0.01 -7.01
CA ARG A 48 -19.83 -0.90 -7.41
C ARG A 48 -20.23 -0.56 -8.83
N LEU A 49 -20.13 -1.52 -9.72
CA LEU A 49 -20.55 -1.36 -11.11
C LEU A 49 -22.08 -1.21 -11.21
N ILE A 50 -22.53 -0.28 -12.02
CA ILE A 50 -23.95 0.02 -12.26
C ILE A 50 -24.33 -0.13 -13.75
N ASP A 51 -23.35 -0.09 -14.64
CA ASP A 51 -23.51 -0.37 -16.07
C ASP A 51 -22.21 -0.97 -16.59
N THR A 52 -22.32 -2.00 -17.44
CA THR A 52 -21.17 -2.68 -18.04
C THR A 52 -21.45 -3.04 -19.47
N ALA A 53 -20.44 -2.96 -20.34
CA ALA A 53 -20.50 -3.43 -21.71
C ALA A 53 -19.24 -4.22 -22.05
N ASN A 54 -19.34 -5.54 -21.99
CA ASN A 54 -18.24 -6.50 -22.22
C ASN A 54 -17.00 -6.20 -21.40
N LEU A 55 -17.17 -5.79 -20.16
CA LEU A 55 -16.09 -5.32 -19.29
C LEU A 55 -15.18 -6.48 -18.85
N LYS A 56 -13.88 -6.31 -19.05
CA LYS A 56 -12.84 -7.18 -18.53
C LYS A 56 -11.79 -6.36 -17.80
N ILE A 57 -11.47 -6.79 -16.58
CA ILE A 57 -10.52 -6.08 -15.72
C ILE A 57 -9.43 -7.05 -15.29
N GLU A 58 -8.18 -6.62 -15.42
CA GLU A 58 -7.02 -7.33 -14.86
C GLU A 58 -6.85 -6.94 -13.40
N GLU A 59 -7.05 -7.92 -12.51
CA GLU A 59 -6.99 -7.76 -11.05
C GLU A 59 -5.83 -8.57 -10.43
N ALA A 60 -4.78 -8.86 -11.21
CA ALA A 60 -3.65 -9.70 -10.81
C ALA A 60 -2.96 -9.21 -9.52
N SER A 61 -2.89 -7.90 -9.30
CA SER A 61 -2.32 -7.30 -8.10
C SER A 61 -3.09 -7.61 -6.82
N LEU A 62 -4.37 -7.95 -6.93
CA LEU A 62 -5.27 -8.18 -5.81
C LEU A 62 -5.60 -9.66 -5.63
N THR A 63 -5.86 -10.37 -6.72
CA THR A 63 -6.27 -11.79 -6.71
C THR A 63 -5.12 -12.75 -6.97
N GLY A 64 -4.02 -12.29 -7.57
CA GLY A 64 -2.92 -13.11 -8.05
C GLY A 64 -3.19 -13.83 -9.38
N GLU A 65 -4.36 -13.65 -9.97
CA GLU A 65 -4.75 -14.25 -11.24
C GLU A 65 -4.41 -13.32 -12.41
N SER A 66 -3.64 -13.81 -13.38
CA SER A 66 -3.22 -13.04 -14.55
C SER A 66 -4.25 -13.01 -15.69
N VAL A 67 -5.35 -13.74 -15.55
CA VAL A 67 -6.43 -13.74 -16.54
C VAL A 67 -7.40 -12.62 -16.20
N PRO A 68 -7.75 -11.73 -17.16
CA PRO A 68 -8.73 -10.68 -16.91
C PRO A 68 -10.10 -11.27 -16.49
N ALA A 69 -10.62 -10.75 -15.40
CA ALA A 69 -11.96 -11.14 -14.90
C ALA A 69 -13.05 -10.44 -15.70
N GLU A 70 -14.07 -11.21 -16.11
CA GLU A 70 -15.28 -10.65 -16.71
C GLU A 70 -16.13 -10.02 -15.61
N LYS A 71 -16.65 -8.81 -15.88
CA LYS A 71 -17.43 -8.04 -14.92
C LYS A 71 -18.83 -7.78 -15.44
N GLU A 72 -19.81 -7.94 -14.55
CA GLU A 72 -21.22 -7.79 -14.87
C GLU A 72 -21.94 -7.00 -13.77
N ALA A 73 -22.52 -5.86 -14.14
CA ALA A 73 -23.14 -4.95 -13.17
C ALA A 73 -24.39 -5.54 -12.52
N ASP A 74 -25.15 -6.35 -13.27
CA ASP A 74 -26.45 -6.90 -12.84
C ASP A 74 -26.31 -8.12 -11.93
N ASP A 75 -25.11 -8.66 -11.73
CA ASP A 75 -24.89 -9.82 -10.88
C ASP A 75 -25.26 -9.53 -9.42
N LEU A 76 -26.12 -10.36 -8.86
CA LEU A 76 -26.50 -10.35 -7.46
C LEU A 76 -25.68 -11.43 -6.73
N LEU A 77 -24.68 -10.97 -6.00
CA LEU A 77 -23.75 -11.83 -5.30
C LEU A 77 -24.05 -11.88 -3.80
N PRO A 78 -23.86 -13.03 -3.14
CA PRO A 78 -24.00 -13.12 -1.70
C PRO A 78 -22.90 -12.32 -0.98
N GLU A 79 -23.19 -11.82 0.22
CA GLU A 79 -22.23 -11.07 1.03
C GLU A 79 -20.94 -11.86 1.33
N SER A 80 -21.05 -13.20 1.40
CA SER A 80 -19.93 -14.11 1.62
C SER A 80 -19.07 -14.38 0.37
N CYS A 81 -19.37 -13.72 -0.77
CA CYS A 81 -18.60 -13.89 -2.01
C CYS A 81 -17.14 -13.45 -1.81
N LEU A 82 -16.21 -14.29 -2.25
CA LEU A 82 -14.78 -13.96 -2.20
C LEU A 82 -14.49 -12.75 -3.09
N LEU A 83 -13.44 -12.01 -2.75
CA LEU A 83 -13.09 -10.76 -3.42
C LEU A 83 -12.90 -10.94 -4.94
N GLY A 84 -12.17 -11.99 -5.36
CA GLY A 84 -11.92 -12.29 -6.77
C GLY A 84 -13.16 -12.72 -7.57
N ASP A 85 -14.20 -13.22 -6.88
CA ASP A 85 -15.44 -13.68 -7.50
C ASP A 85 -16.51 -12.58 -7.61
N ARG A 86 -16.21 -11.37 -7.12
CA ARG A 86 -17.14 -10.24 -7.17
C ARG A 86 -17.15 -9.60 -8.55
N THR A 87 -17.94 -10.17 -9.45
CA THR A 87 -18.11 -9.70 -10.84
C THR A 87 -18.71 -8.31 -10.93
N ASN A 88 -19.48 -7.89 -9.92
CA ASN A 88 -20.17 -6.60 -9.86
C ASN A 88 -19.35 -5.47 -9.22
N MET A 89 -18.08 -5.71 -8.95
CA MET A 89 -17.15 -4.73 -8.35
C MET A 89 -15.92 -4.53 -9.23
N ALA A 90 -15.38 -3.32 -9.21
CA ALA A 90 -14.07 -2.99 -9.75
C ALA A 90 -13.21 -2.40 -8.64
N TYR A 91 -11.96 -2.85 -8.55
CA TYR A 91 -11.06 -2.50 -7.47
C TYR A 91 -9.96 -1.54 -7.89
N SER A 92 -9.59 -0.65 -6.99
CA SER A 92 -8.52 0.32 -7.19
C SER A 92 -7.21 -0.35 -7.66
N SER A 93 -6.49 0.33 -8.54
CA SER A 93 -5.20 -0.12 -9.12
C SER A 93 -5.30 -1.30 -10.09
N SER A 94 -6.50 -1.76 -10.44
CA SER A 94 -6.75 -2.71 -11.52
C SER A 94 -6.81 -1.99 -12.88
N ILE A 95 -6.65 -2.71 -13.97
CA ILE A 95 -6.62 -2.15 -15.33
C ILE A 95 -7.78 -2.71 -16.15
N VAL A 96 -8.55 -1.84 -16.78
CA VAL A 96 -9.57 -2.24 -17.76
C VAL A 96 -8.86 -2.70 -19.03
N THR A 97 -8.98 -3.98 -19.34
CA THR A 97 -8.35 -4.57 -20.53
C THR A 97 -9.27 -4.58 -21.74
N TYR A 98 -10.57 -4.52 -21.51
CA TYR A 98 -11.57 -4.47 -22.57
C TYR A 98 -12.91 -3.94 -22.08
N GLY A 99 -13.64 -3.23 -22.95
CA GLY A 99 -15.00 -2.80 -22.69
C GLY A 99 -15.10 -1.45 -21.97
N ARG A 100 -16.27 -1.20 -21.40
CA ARG A 100 -16.58 0.04 -20.68
C ARG A 100 -17.53 -0.21 -19.53
N ALA A 101 -17.49 0.68 -18.54
CA ALA A 101 -18.39 0.62 -17.40
C ALA A 101 -18.69 2.00 -16.82
N ALA A 102 -19.75 2.05 -16.05
CA ALA A 102 -19.99 3.07 -15.05
C ALA A 102 -20.11 2.41 -13.68
N GLY A 103 -19.56 3.03 -12.66
CA GLY A 103 -19.62 2.53 -11.28
C GLY A 103 -19.70 3.65 -10.26
N VAL A 104 -20.27 3.33 -9.11
CA VAL A 104 -20.33 4.23 -7.95
C VAL A 104 -19.17 3.94 -7.04
N VAL A 105 -18.39 4.94 -6.69
CA VAL A 105 -17.28 4.83 -5.73
C VAL A 105 -17.81 4.44 -4.36
N VAL A 106 -17.27 3.38 -3.77
CA VAL A 106 -17.63 2.88 -2.44
C VAL A 106 -16.48 2.96 -1.44
N GLY A 107 -15.24 3.04 -1.91
CA GLY A 107 -14.05 3.17 -1.07
C GLY A 107 -12.93 3.90 -1.77
N THR A 108 -12.21 4.78 -1.07
CA THR A 108 -11.08 5.57 -1.59
C THR A 108 -9.88 5.47 -0.68
N GLY A 109 -8.66 5.64 -1.21
CA GLY A 109 -7.43 5.66 -0.43
C GLY A 109 -7.23 4.41 0.44
N MET A 110 -7.09 4.60 1.74
CA MET A 110 -6.87 3.50 2.70
C MET A 110 -8.13 2.64 2.95
N ASP A 111 -9.31 3.11 2.55
CA ASP A 111 -10.57 2.36 2.65
C ASP A 111 -10.80 1.42 1.46
N THR A 112 -9.94 1.47 0.43
CA THR A 112 -9.93 0.48 -0.65
C THR A 112 -9.36 -0.86 -0.18
N GLU A 113 -9.65 -1.95 -0.89
CA GLU A 113 -9.08 -3.27 -0.58
C GLU A 113 -7.54 -3.25 -0.65
N VAL A 114 -6.97 -2.56 -1.65
CA VAL A 114 -5.51 -2.37 -1.76
C VAL A 114 -4.98 -1.54 -0.59
N GLY A 115 -5.68 -0.48 -0.19
CA GLY A 115 -5.33 0.36 0.96
C GLY A 115 -5.33 -0.42 2.28
N ARG A 116 -6.31 -1.29 2.49
CA ARG A 116 -6.38 -2.17 3.67
C ARG A 116 -5.22 -3.15 3.73
N ILE A 117 -4.84 -3.74 2.59
CA ILE A 117 -3.67 -4.62 2.50
C ILE A 117 -2.39 -3.85 2.84
N ALA A 118 -2.21 -2.65 2.28
CA ALA A 118 -1.07 -1.78 2.59
C ALA A 118 -1.00 -1.44 4.08
N GLY A 119 -2.12 -1.07 4.70
CA GLY A 119 -2.20 -0.78 6.14
C GLY A 119 -1.86 -1.98 7.03
N MET A 120 -2.18 -3.21 6.61
CA MET A 120 -1.78 -4.42 7.33
C MET A 120 -0.27 -4.65 7.27
N LEU A 121 0.39 -4.25 6.19
CA LEU A 121 1.85 -4.36 6.04
C LEU A 121 2.57 -3.29 6.86
N ASP A 122 2.09 -2.05 6.87
CA ASP A 122 2.67 -0.95 7.66
C ASP A 122 2.59 -1.23 9.18
N GLY A 123 1.57 -1.93 9.64
CA GLY A 123 1.45 -2.35 11.04
C GLY A 123 2.52 -3.36 11.50
N GLN A 124 3.29 -3.95 10.58
CA GLN A 124 4.35 -4.92 10.89
C GLN A 124 5.76 -4.32 10.94
N ASP A 125 5.95 -3.07 10.49
CA ASP A 125 7.26 -2.40 10.51
C ASP A 125 7.81 -2.10 11.93
N GLY A 126 7.02 -2.34 12.97
CA GLY A 126 7.43 -2.23 14.38
C GLY A 126 8.03 -3.50 15.00
N THR A 127 7.99 -4.64 14.34
CA THR A 127 8.57 -5.87 14.88
C THR A 127 10.04 -5.98 14.51
N ASP A 128 10.90 -5.60 15.46
CA ASP A 128 12.35 -5.89 15.38
C ASP A 128 12.55 -7.35 14.94
N THR A 129 13.16 -7.53 13.77
CA THR A 129 13.47 -8.88 13.27
C THR A 129 14.23 -9.68 14.34
N PRO A 130 14.00 -11.00 14.44
CA PRO A 130 14.71 -11.84 15.41
C PRO A 130 16.25 -11.69 15.35
N LEU A 131 16.77 -11.39 14.15
CA LEU A 131 18.17 -11.10 13.93
C LEU A 131 18.60 -9.79 14.60
N LYS A 132 17.83 -8.71 14.45
CA LYS A 132 18.12 -7.41 15.05
C LYS A 132 18.12 -7.48 16.59
N ARG A 133 17.20 -8.23 17.19
CA ARG A 133 17.17 -8.48 18.64
C ARG A 133 18.39 -9.25 19.10
N LYS A 134 18.83 -10.29 18.38
CA LYS A 134 20.05 -11.05 18.69
C LYS A 134 21.30 -10.18 18.55
N LEU A 135 21.41 -9.38 17.49
CA LEU A 135 22.52 -8.44 17.31
C LEU A 135 22.56 -7.39 18.42
N ALA A 136 21.43 -6.83 18.82
CA ALA A 136 21.35 -5.87 19.91
C ALA A 136 21.79 -6.48 21.26
N ALA A 137 21.41 -7.74 21.53
CA ALA A 137 21.85 -8.46 22.73
C ALA A 137 23.36 -8.67 22.74
N VAL A 138 23.96 -9.13 21.64
CA VAL A 138 25.40 -9.29 21.48
C VAL A 138 26.12 -7.95 21.63
N GLY A 139 25.62 -6.89 21.00
CA GLY A 139 26.16 -5.54 21.13
C GLY A 139 26.19 -5.05 22.58
N LYS A 140 25.10 -5.25 23.31
CA LYS A 140 25.00 -4.89 24.74
C LYS A 140 26.02 -5.66 25.61
N THR A 141 26.19 -6.95 25.34
CA THR A 141 27.18 -7.79 26.06
C THR A 141 28.62 -7.35 25.78
N LEU A 142 28.95 -7.07 24.52
CA LEU A 142 30.25 -6.56 24.09
C LEU A 142 30.56 -5.19 24.72
N THR A 143 29.60 -4.29 24.73
CA THR A 143 29.75 -2.96 25.35
C THR A 143 30.00 -3.08 26.86
N ALA A 144 29.26 -3.94 27.56
CA ALA A 144 29.46 -4.18 28.97
C ALA A 144 30.84 -4.78 29.27
N ALA A 145 31.27 -5.75 28.48
CA ALA A 145 32.61 -6.34 28.62
C ALA A 145 33.72 -5.31 28.37
N GLY A 146 33.58 -4.46 27.31
CA GLY A 146 34.52 -3.38 27.03
C GLY A 146 34.63 -2.37 28.18
N LEU A 147 33.48 -1.97 28.75
CA LEU A 147 33.44 -1.08 29.92
C LEU A 147 34.16 -1.70 31.14
N ILE A 148 33.95 -2.97 31.43
CA ILE A 148 34.62 -3.66 32.52
C ILE A 148 36.14 -3.66 32.32
N VAL A 149 36.61 -3.96 31.10
CA VAL A 149 38.05 -3.94 30.79
C VAL A 149 38.63 -2.53 30.93
N CYS A 150 37.96 -1.49 30.47
CA CYS A 150 38.38 -0.10 30.63
C CYS A 150 38.50 0.29 32.12
N VAL A 151 37.50 -0.08 32.93
CA VAL A 151 37.53 0.20 34.37
C VAL A 151 38.68 -0.54 35.07
N LEU A 152 38.95 -1.81 34.69
CA LEU A 152 40.08 -2.57 35.22
C LEU A 152 41.42 -1.93 34.84
N ILE A 153 41.62 -1.54 33.59
CA ILE A 153 42.85 -0.87 33.15
C ILE A 153 43.04 0.45 33.90
N PHE A 154 41.96 1.23 34.05
CA PHE A 154 42.02 2.48 34.80
C PHE A 154 42.36 2.28 36.29
N ALA A 155 41.73 1.28 36.92
CA ALA A 155 41.97 0.94 38.32
C ALA A 155 43.42 0.49 38.55
N ILE A 156 43.96 -0.36 37.66
CA ILE A 156 45.36 -0.82 37.71
C ILE A 156 46.29 0.37 37.49
N GLY A 157 46.02 1.24 36.50
CA GLY A 157 46.82 2.46 36.27
C GLY A 157 46.85 3.42 37.47
N ALA A 158 45.67 3.60 38.09
CA ALA A 158 45.58 4.43 39.31
C ALA A 158 46.31 3.83 40.50
N LEU A 159 46.34 2.50 40.64
CA LEU A 159 47.02 1.81 41.70
C LEU A 159 48.56 1.84 41.52
N TYR A 160 49.03 1.73 40.26
CA TYR A 160 50.44 1.78 39.91
C TYR A 160 51.00 3.21 39.83
N HIS A 161 50.14 4.22 39.62
CA HIS A 161 50.52 5.64 39.58
C HIS A 161 50.39 6.27 40.96
N ARG A 162 50.97 5.65 41.98
CA ARG A 162 51.34 6.40 43.17
C ARG A 162 52.68 7.10 42.90
N PRO A 163 52.71 8.44 42.76
CA PRO A 163 53.97 9.15 42.70
C PRO A 163 54.67 8.94 44.03
N LEU A 164 55.80 8.25 43.99
CA LEU A 164 56.83 8.41 45.00
C LEU A 164 57.40 9.80 44.81
N ILE A 165 56.83 10.79 45.49
CA ILE A 165 57.45 12.11 45.62
C ILE A 165 58.14 12.09 47.00
N PRO A 166 59.48 12.33 47.02
CA PRO A 166 60.22 12.47 48.26
C PRO A 166 59.86 13.74 49.00
#